data_512c7342f67b38d4f7423dd3f529efb7
#
_entry.id   512c7342f67b38d4f7423dd3f529efb7
#
_cell.length_a   1.000
_cell.length_b   1.000
_cell.length_c   1.000
_cell.angle_alpha   90.00
_cell.angle_beta   90.00
_cell.angle_gamma   90.00
#
_symmetry.space_group_name_H-M   'P 1'
#
loop_
_entity.id
_entity.type
_entity.pdbx_description
1 polymer ?
#
loop_
_entity_poly.entity_id
_entity_poly.type
_entity_poly.pdbx_seq_one_letter_code
_entity_poly.pdbx_strand_id
1 'polypeptide(L)'
;MDKIIVTSTWGAGYLEGGGLQWLNLHYIAGLRALGFDVFWLDVLGPPKKDAAHSPAAMVDGFQRQCEQFGLGENWAVLYDDDGQIFGLKERHVRSLCGDCALLINLCGALKNDDLLRRAKRRAYFDLDPGFTQIWAHEWDMDLSKHNLFFTVGLNVGQTDFPIPLRGVEWQTFPPPVALEYWPAQTDATAPNFTTIGQWRGQYAVWNGELYGPKSDEFLRFAELPGKTLQPIELALLIHEWEVDDIATLRANGWRLSNPHDVAGGRDGLRAYIQKSRAEFSVAKHGYVKTRSGWLSDRTACYLASGKPALVQETGMSNHLPTGWGLVTFSTIDEAVRGIESINADYPAHCAAARKLAEDKFSAPKVLQSVLERAAVL
;
A
#
# COMPACT_ATOMS: atom_id res chain seq x y z
N MET A 1 -18.00 12.45 19.57
CA MET A 1 -16.87 11.76 18.92
C MET A 1 -16.59 12.48 17.63
N ASP A 2 -15.34 12.90 17.41
CA ASP A 2 -14.99 13.62 16.19
C ASP A 2 -15.03 12.67 15.00
N LYS A 3 -15.50 13.21 13.86
CA LYS A 3 -15.72 12.44 12.63
C LYS A 3 -14.52 12.57 11.71
N ILE A 4 -14.06 11.45 11.16
CA ILE A 4 -13.04 11.42 10.11
C ILE A 4 -13.60 10.71 8.88
N ILE A 5 -13.39 11.31 7.73
CA ILE A 5 -13.73 10.71 6.44
C ILE A 5 -12.45 10.14 5.83
N VAL A 6 -12.49 8.88 5.40
CA VAL A 6 -11.48 8.26 4.55
C VAL A 6 -12.09 8.07 3.18
N THR A 7 -11.46 8.62 2.14
CA THR A 7 -11.90 8.39 0.76
C THR A 7 -10.87 7.54 0.04
N SER A 8 -11.34 6.61 -0.77
CA SER A 8 -10.49 5.69 -1.53
C SER A 8 -11.11 5.38 -2.88
N THR A 9 -10.32 4.71 -3.73
CA THR A 9 -10.78 4.00 -4.91
C THR A 9 -10.56 2.51 -4.71
N TRP A 10 -11.29 1.68 -5.46
CA TRP A 10 -11.12 0.22 -5.46
C TRP A 10 -11.62 -0.52 -4.22
N GLY A 11 -12.29 0.14 -3.26
CA GLY A 11 -12.98 -0.54 -2.18
C GLY A 11 -14.16 -1.37 -2.70
N ALA A 12 -15.08 -0.72 -3.39
CA ALA A 12 -16.22 -1.36 -4.04
C ALA A 12 -15.85 -1.94 -5.42
N GLY A 13 -14.97 -1.28 -6.16
CA GLY A 13 -14.63 -1.65 -7.54
C GLY A 13 -13.70 -2.84 -7.70
N TYR A 14 -13.09 -3.33 -6.62
CA TYR A 14 -12.16 -4.47 -6.66
C TYR A 14 -12.22 -5.29 -5.38
N LEU A 15 -13.34 -5.97 -5.18
CA LEU A 15 -13.63 -6.76 -3.98
C LEU A 15 -12.65 -7.94 -3.77
N GLU A 16 -12.05 -8.44 -4.84
CA GLU A 16 -11.05 -9.52 -4.80
C GLU A 16 -9.64 -9.01 -4.50
N GLY A 17 -9.41 -7.71 -4.51
CA GLY A 17 -8.11 -7.06 -4.35
C GLY A 17 -7.62 -7.03 -2.91
N GLY A 18 -7.21 -8.16 -2.35
CA GLY A 18 -6.85 -8.30 -0.95
C GLY A 18 -5.91 -7.22 -0.41
N GLY A 19 -4.89 -6.80 -1.18
CA GLY A 19 -3.95 -5.75 -0.78
C GLY A 19 -4.64 -4.40 -0.58
N LEU A 20 -5.46 -3.97 -1.53
CA LEU A 20 -6.16 -2.68 -1.44
C LEU A 20 -7.22 -2.67 -0.33
N GLN A 21 -7.86 -3.81 -0.09
CA GLN A 21 -8.79 -3.94 1.04
C GLN A 21 -8.07 -3.82 2.38
N TRP A 22 -6.92 -4.47 2.55
CA TRP A 22 -6.09 -4.32 3.74
C TRP A 22 -5.58 -2.89 3.92
N LEU A 23 -5.13 -2.25 2.84
CA LEU A 23 -4.70 -0.86 2.85
C LEU A 23 -5.77 0.04 3.50
N ASN A 24 -7.00 0.01 2.96
CA ASN A 24 -8.10 0.82 3.48
C ASN A 24 -8.44 0.47 4.94
N LEU A 25 -8.49 -0.83 5.27
CA LEU A 25 -8.78 -1.29 6.63
C LEU A 25 -7.75 -0.80 7.65
N HIS A 26 -6.48 -0.74 7.29
CA HIS A 26 -5.44 -0.24 8.19
C HIS A 26 -5.70 1.19 8.65
N TYR A 27 -6.11 2.08 7.75
CA TYR A 27 -6.50 3.45 8.10
C TYR A 27 -7.77 3.46 8.95
N ILE A 28 -8.81 2.76 8.51
CA ILE A 28 -10.12 2.73 9.20
C ILE A 28 -9.98 2.17 10.61
N ALA A 29 -9.35 1.02 10.78
CA ALA A 29 -9.17 0.37 12.08
C ALA A 29 -8.31 1.21 13.02
N GLY A 30 -7.20 1.78 12.51
CA GLY A 30 -6.32 2.62 13.31
C GLY A 30 -7.02 3.89 13.83
N LEU A 31 -7.80 4.57 13.00
CA LEU A 31 -8.57 5.75 13.40
C LEU A 31 -9.67 5.40 14.41
N ARG A 32 -10.36 4.26 14.23
CA ARG A 32 -11.36 3.79 15.18
C ARG A 32 -10.74 3.41 16.52
N ALA A 33 -9.56 2.79 16.52
CA ALA A 33 -8.83 2.47 17.75
C ALA A 33 -8.42 3.74 18.54
N LEU A 34 -8.27 4.88 17.85
CA LEU A 34 -8.05 6.20 18.46
C LEU A 34 -9.34 6.88 18.94
N GLY A 35 -10.50 6.24 18.76
CA GLY A 35 -11.79 6.73 19.27
C GLY A 35 -12.52 7.67 18.32
N PHE A 36 -12.18 7.72 17.04
CA PHE A 36 -12.89 8.52 16.03
C PHE A 36 -14.11 7.79 15.46
N ASP A 37 -15.12 8.55 15.07
CA ASP A 37 -16.23 8.07 14.25
C ASP A 37 -15.82 8.14 12.79
N VAL A 38 -15.53 6.98 12.18
CA VAL A 38 -14.93 6.89 10.85
C VAL A 38 -15.98 6.59 9.80
N PHE A 39 -15.95 7.35 8.71
CA PHE A 39 -16.80 7.19 7.55
C PHE A 39 -15.93 6.84 6.32
N TRP A 40 -16.33 5.79 5.59
CA TRP A 40 -15.65 5.40 4.37
C TRP A 40 -16.44 5.80 3.14
N LEU A 41 -15.89 6.71 2.34
CA LEU A 41 -16.46 7.12 1.06
C LEU A 41 -15.61 6.54 -0.07
N ASP A 42 -16.10 5.51 -0.76
CA ASP A 42 -15.41 4.94 -1.90
C ASP A 42 -15.87 5.59 -3.20
N VAL A 43 -14.95 5.80 -4.12
CA VAL A 43 -15.23 6.45 -5.41
C VAL A 43 -15.08 5.43 -6.53
N LEU A 44 -16.16 5.17 -7.23
CA LEU A 44 -16.18 4.34 -8.43
C LEU A 44 -16.10 5.21 -9.67
N GLY A 45 -15.17 4.90 -10.54
CA GLY A 45 -15.17 5.41 -11.91
C GLY A 45 -16.31 4.79 -12.75
N PRO A 46 -16.47 5.26 -14.01
CA PRO A 46 -17.49 4.75 -14.89
C PRO A 46 -17.40 3.23 -15.04
N PRO A 47 -18.54 2.53 -15.08
CA PRO A 47 -18.56 1.08 -15.23
C PRO A 47 -17.88 0.68 -16.54
N LYS A 48 -16.84 -0.14 -16.41
CA LYS A 48 -16.18 -0.72 -17.59
C LYS A 48 -17.16 -1.71 -18.25
N LYS A 49 -17.21 -1.70 -19.60
CA LYS A 49 -18.09 -2.60 -20.37
C LYS A 49 -17.90 -4.09 -20.04
N ASP A 50 -16.70 -4.46 -19.59
CA ASP A 50 -16.32 -5.84 -19.24
C ASP A 50 -16.13 -6.02 -17.71
N ALA A 51 -16.82 -5.20 -16.90
CA ALA A 51 -16.73 -5.33 -15.43
C ALA A 51 -17.28 -6.70 -14.99
N ALA A 52 -16.50 -7.42 -14.19
CA ALA A 52 -16.87 -8.75 -13.65
C ALA A 52 -18.14 -8.70 -12.78
N HIS A 53 -18.51 -7.51 -12.29
CA HIS A 53 -19.67 -7.31 -11.42
C HIS A 53 -20.53 -6.12 -11.89
N SER A 54 -21.84 -6.27 -11.70
CA SER A 54 -22.75 -5.14 -11.88
C SER A 54 -22.52 -4.06 -10.80
N PRO A 55 -22.88 -2.79 -11.05
CA PRO A 55 -22.80 -1.74 -10.03
C PRO A 55 -23.50 -2.11 -8.72
N ALA A 56 -24.68 -2.74 -8.79
CA ALA A 56 -25.38 -3.19 -7.59
C ALA A 56 -24.59 -4.24 -6.80
N ALA A 57 -24.00 -5.23 -7.48
CA ALA A 57 -23.19 -6.25 -6.83
C ALA A 57 -21.93 -5.66 -6.17
N MET A 58 -21.32 -4.64 -6.78
CA MET A 58 -20.19 -3.91 -6.20
C MET A 58 -20.60 -3.19 -4.90
N VAL A 59 -21.71 -2.48 -4.92
CA VAL A 59 -22.25 -1.78 -3.74
C VAL A 59 -22.62 -2.76 -2.62
N ASP A 60 -23.31 -3.85 -2.95
CA ASP A 60 -23.65 -4.90 -1.97
C ASP A 60 -22.41 -5.56 -1.38
N GLY A 61 -21.38 -5.79 -2.19
CA GLY A 61 -20.10 -6.32 -1.73
C GLY A 61 -19.39 -5.35 -0.78
N PHE A 62 -19.40 -4.08 -1.12
CA PHE A 62 -18.83 -3.04 -0.29
C PHE A 62 -19.56 -2.86 1.04
N GLN A 63 -20.89 -2.90 1.03
CA GLN A 63 -21.71 -2.88 2.24
C GLN A 63 -21.31 -4.03 3.19
N ARG A 64 -21.27 -5.27 2.68
CA ARG A 64 -20.82 -6.43 3.49
C ARG A 64 -19.43 -6.23 4.08
N GLN A 65 -18.54 -5.64 3.32
CA GLN A 65 -17.19 -5.31 3.79
C GLN A 65 -17.22 -4.28 4.93
N CYS A 66 -18.01 -3.22 4.79
CA CYS A 66 -18.18 -2.20 5.84
C CYS A 66 -18.79 -2.79 7.11
N GLU A 67 -19.76 -3.70 7.00
CA GLU A 67 -20.34 -4.43 8.13
C GLU A 67 -19.27 -5.27 8.84
N GLN A 68 -18.45 -6.02 8.10
CA GLN A 68 -17.34 -6.82 8.67
C GLN A 68 -16.29 -5.97 9.39
N PHE A 69 -16.10 -4.72 8.96
CA PHE A 69 -15.18 -3.77 9.60
C PHE A 69 -15.84 -2.99 10.74
N GLY A 70 -17.11 -3.30 11.02
CA GLY A 70 -17.90 -2.65 12.08
C GLY A 70 -18.20 -1.19 11.79
N LEU A 71 -18.21 -0.76 10.53
CA LEU A 71 -18.60 0.59 10.14
C LEU A 71 -20.13 0.79 10.17
N GLY A 72 -20.92 -0.31 10.15
CA GLY A 72 -22.36 -0.23 10.07
C GLY A 72 -22.81 0.57 8.84
N GLU A 73 -23.53 1.66 9.08
CA GLU A 73 -24.04 2.55 8.02
C GLU A 73 -23.06 3.69 7.66
N ASN A 74 -21.87 3.76 8.24
CA ASN A 74 -20.90 4.83 8.04
C ASN A 74 -20.13 4.70 6.71
N TRP A 75 -20.85 4.53 5.62
CA TRP A 75 -20.24 4.40 4.29
C TRP A 75 -21.08 5.00 3.18
N ALA A 76 -20.41 5.39 2.10
CA ALA A 76 -21.06 5.69 0.83
C ALA A 76 -20.17 5.27 -0.34
N VAL A 77 -20.81 4.94 -1.46
CA VAL A 77 -20.15 4.77 -2.77
C VAL A 77 -20.62 5.89 -3.66
N LEU A 78 -19.66 6.67 -4.19
CA LEU A 78 -19.91 7.77 -5.12
C LEU A 78 -19.54 7.34 -6.53
N TYR A 79 -20.46 7.49 -7.47
CA TYR A 79 -20.17 7.33 -8.89
C TYR A 79 -19.69 8.67 -9.47
N ASP A 80 -18.52 8.64 -10.12
CA ASP A 80 -17.86 9.87 -10.61
C ASP A 80 -18.58 10.46 -11.84
N ASP A 81 -19.29 9.63 -12.64
CA ASP A 81 -19.89 10.05 -13.91
C ASP A 81 -21.23 10.77 -13.78
N ASP A 82 -22.10 10.35 -12.87
CA ASP A 82 -23.47 10.84 -12.77
C ASP A 82 -23.79 11.45 -11.39
N GLY A 83 -22.82 11.45 -10.48
CA GLY A 83 -22.99 11.95 -9.13
C GLY A 83 -23.89 11.08 -8.26
N GLN A 84 -24.22 9.85 -8.67
CA GLN A 84 -25.06 8.94 -7.91
C GLN A 84 -24.34 8.48 -6.64
N ILE A 85 -25.04 8.46 -5.52
CA ILE A 85 -24.51 8.07 -4.20
C ILE A 85 -25.34 6.93 -3.65
N PHE A 86 -24.65 5.86 -3.20
CA PHE A 86 -25.23 4.72 -2.50
C PHE A 86 -24.79 4.69 -1.04
N GLY A 87 -25.57 4.04 -0.17
CA GLY A 87 -25.33 4.03 1.28
C GLY A 87 -25.88 5.28 1.94
N LEU A 88 -25.05 6.15 2.48
CA LEU A 88 -25.45 7.43 3.04
C LEU A 88 -26.15 8.32 2.00
N LYS A 89 -27.22 8.99 2.40
CA LYS A 89 -27.91 9.97 1.53
C LYS A 89 -27.00 11.15 1.21
N GLU A 90 -27.09 11.68 0.01
CA GLU A 90 -26.26 12.80 -0.47
C GLU A 90 -26.23 13.97 0.51
N ARG A 91 -27.38 14.37 1.05
CA ARG A 91 -27.45 15.45 2.06
C ARG A 91 -26.62 15.16 3.31
N HIS A 92 -26.53 13.87 3.73
CA HIS A 92 -25.70 13.44 4.85
C HIS A 92 -24.23 13.51 4.49
N VAL A 93 -23.83 13.04 3.29
CA VAL A 93 -22.45 13.12 2.83
C VAL A 93 -21.99 14.58 2.78
N ARG A 94 -22.82 15.49 2.24
CA ARG A 94 -22.55 16.95 2.23
C ARG A 94 -22.39 17.55 3.62
N SER A 95 -23.30 17.23 4.55
CA SER A 95 -23.19 17.68 5.95
C SER A 95 -21.94 17.11 6.62
N LEU A 96 -21.68 15.81 6.44
CA LEU A 96 -20.53 15.11 7.00
C LEU A 96 -19.21 15.77 6.54
N CYS A 97 -19.06 16.09 5.25
CA CYS A 97 -17.87 16.78 4.75
C CYS A 97 -17.68 18.16 5.41
N GLY A 98 -18.78 18.87 5.75
CA GLY A 98 -18.69 20.16 6.44
C GLY A 98 -18.36 20.06 7.94
N ASP A 99 -18.72 18.95 8.55
CA ASP A 99 -18.64 18.72 10.00
C ASP A 99 -17.43 17.87 10.43
N CYS A 100 -16.75 17.22 9.47
CA CYS A 100 -15.63 16.33 9.81
C CYS A 100 -14.40 17.10 10.33
N ALA A 101 -13.70 16.50 11.29
CA ALA A 101 -12.44 17.00 11.81
C ALA A 101 -11.33 16.92 10.75
N LEU A 102 -11.36 15.87 9.93
CA LEU A 102 -10.40 15.63 8.83
C LEU A 102 -11.06 14.80 7.71
N LEU A 103 -10.80 15.19 6.48
CA LEU A 103 -11.02 14.38 5.29
C LEU A 103 -9.65 13.87 4.79
N ILE A 104 -9.45 12.56 4.81
CA ILE A 104 -8.28 11.87 4.28
C ILE A 104 -8.61 11.40 2.87
N ASN A 105 -7.93 11.97 1.86
CA ASN A 105 -8.13 11.63 0.46
C ASN A 105 -6.96 10.78 -0.05
N LEU A 106 -7.12 9.46 -0.03
CA LEU A 106 -6.08 8.51 -0.46
C LEU A 106 -5.87 8.64 -1.98
N CYS A 107 -4.65 8.98 -2.37
CA CYS A 107 -4.24 9.17 -3.79
C CYS A 107 -5.16 10.13 -4.59
N GLY A 108 -5.85 11.06 -3.93
CA GLY A 108 -6.75 11.97 -4.62
C GLY A 108 -8.00 11.28 -5.19
N ALA A 109 -8.48 10.22 -4.55
CA ALA A 109 -9.64 9.44 -4.98
C ALA A 109 -10.89 10.29 -5.17
N LEU A 110 -11.20 11.14 -4.19
CA LEU A 110 -12.33 12.07 -4.27
C LEU A 110 -11.93 13.31 -5.07
N LYS A 111 -12.59 13.52 -6.21
CA LYS A 111 -12.37 14.67 -7.09
C LYS A 111 -13.49 15.70 -7.02
N ASN A 112 -14.64 15.34 -6.42
CA ASN A 112 -15.80 16.24 -6.29
C ASN A 112 -15.44 17.49 -5.50
N ASP A 113 -15.38 18.62 -6.21
CA ASP A 113 -14.91 19.92 -5.70
C ASP A 113 -15.81 20.45 -4.56
N ASP A 114 -17.15 20.29 -4.68
CA ASP A 114 -18.08 20.72 -3.64
C ASP A 114 -17.85 19.95 -2.33
N LEU A 115 -17.69 18.64 -2.38
CA LEU A 115 -17.45 17.82 -1.19
C LEU A 115 -16.09 18.13 -0.55
N LEU A 116 -15.03 18.26 -1.37
CA LEU A 116 -13.69 18.58 -0.88
C LEU A 116 -13.67 19.96 -0.19
N ARG A 117 -14.23 20.99 -0.82
CA ARG A 117 -14.21 22.37 -0.28
C ARG A 117 -15.01 22.54 1.01
N ARG A 118 -15.97 21.65 1.30
CA ARG A 118 -16.69 21.65 2.56
C ARG A 118 -15.82 21.30 3.73
N ALA A 119 -14.88 20.37 3.56
CA ALA A 119 -13.98 19.93 4.61
C ALA A 119 -12.94 21.03 4.92
N LYS A 120 -12.91 21.49 6.18
CA LYS A 120 -11.94 22.51 6.63
C LYS A 120 -10.49 21.99 6.55
N ARG A 121 -10.28 20.73 6.99
CA ARG A 121 -9.02 20.00 6.87
C ARG A 121 -9.20 18.89 5.88
N ARG A 122 -8.51 18.98 4.76
CA ARG A 122 -8.55 18.00 3.66
C ARG A 122 -7.15 17.63 3.26
N ALA A 123 -6.79 16.42 3.59
CA ALA A 123 -5.44 15.89 3.43
C ALA A 123 -5.36 15.02 2.18
N TYR A 124 -4.40 15.32 1.31
CA TYR A 124 -3.98 14.42 0.24
C TYR A 124 -2.97 13.42 0.82
N PHE A 125 -3.24 12.12 0.69
CA PHE A 125 -2.34 11.06 1.10
C PHE A 125 -1.72 10.40 -0.12
N ASP A 126 -0.44 10.62 -0.31
CA ASP A 126 0.34 10.01 -1.39
C ASP A 126 0.84 8.63 -0.98
N LEU A 127 0.47 7.61 -1.75
CA LEU A 127 0.85 6.21 -1.57
C LEU A 127 1.80 5.70 -2.68
N ASP A 128 2.08 6.54 -3.69
CA ASP A 128 2.99 6.25 -4.80
C ASP A 128 4.10 7.33 -4.90
N PRO A 129 4.95 7.49 -3.84
CA PRO A 129 5.95 8.55 -3.77
C PRO A 129 6.97 8.45 -4.90
N GLY A 130 7.37 9.61 -5.41
CA GLY A 130 8.18 9.71 -6.61
C GLY A 130 7.31 9.84 -7.85
N PHE A 131 6.39 8.91 -8.07
CA PHE A 131 5.42 8.99 -9.17
C PHE A 131 4.47 10.19 -8.99
N THR A 132 3.84 10.32 -7.83
CA THR A 132 2.95 11.45 -7.53
C THR A 132 3.63 12.79 -7.74
N GLN A 133 4.88 12.94 -7.31
CA GLN A 133 5.63 14.19 -7.47
C GLN A 133 5.95 14.45 -8.95
N ILE A 134 6.33 13.42 -9.74
CA ILE A 134 6.55 13.57 -11.18
C ILE A 134 5.24 13.94 -11.88
N TRP A 135 4.16 13.20 -11.65
CA TRP A 135 2.86 13.46 -12.27
C TRP A 135 2.31 14.83 -11.94
N ALA A 136 2.58 15.36 -10.75
CA ALA A 136 2.20 16.72 -10.40
C ALA A 136 2.87 17.81 -11.27
N HIS A 137 3.94 17.48 -12.02
CA HIS A 137 4.52 18.35 -13.02
C HIS A 137 3.86 18.22 -14.39
N GLU A 138 3.28 17.06 -14.69
CA GLU A 138 2.70 16.74 -15.99
C GLU A 138 1.19 17.00 -16.03
N TRP A 139 0.51 16.69 -14.93
CA TRP A 139 -0.95 16.72 -14.83
C TRP A 139 -1.42 17.52 -13.62
N ASP A 140 -2.68 17.98 -13.69
CA ASP A 140 -3.34 18.48 -12.48
C ASP A 140 -3.78 17.31 -11.60
N MET A 141 -3.04 17.11 -10.52
CA MET A 141 -3.31 16.09 -9.49
C MET A 141 -4.31 16.58 -8.44
N ASP A 142 -5.01 17.69 -8.71
CA ASP A 142 -5.94 18.33 -7.75
C ASP A 142 -5.30 18.71 -6.40
N LEU A 143 -3.96 18.85 -6.35
CA LEU A 143 -3.26 19.18 -5.11
C LEU A 143 -3.73 20.53 -4.54
N SER A 144 -4.06 21.51 -5.39
CA SER A 144 -4.59 22.82 -4.97
C SER A 144 -5.94 22.75 -4.24
N LYS A 145 -6.65 21.62 -4.35
CA LYS A 145 -7.91 21.39 -3.63
C LYS A 145 -7.68 20.90 -2.20
N HIS A 146 -6.44 20.61 -1.80
CA HIS A 146 -6.06 20.12 -0.48
C HIS A 146 -5.27 21.19 0.29
N ASN A 147 -5.22 21.07 1.60
CA ASN A 147 -4.45 21.97 2.47
C ASN A 147 -3.50 21.25 3.43
N LEU A 148 -3.48 19.93 3.38
CA LEU A 148 -2.55 19.08 4.12
C LEU A 148 -2.04 17.99 3.17
N PHE A 149 -0.75 17.66 3.25
CA PHE A 149 -0.11 16.71 2.34
C PHE A 149 0.73 15.72 3.12
N PHE A 150 0.38 14.45 2.98
CA PHE A 150 1.07 13.34 3.62
C PHE A 150 1.54 12.34 2.57
N THR A 151 2.71 11.72 2.79
CA THR A 151 3.28 10.72 1.88
C THR A 151 3.91 9.56 2.65
N VAL A 152 3.75 8.34 2.12
CA VAL A 152 4.47 7.15 2.63
C VAL A 152 5.93 7.09 2.16
N GLY A 153 6.34 8.04 1.33
CA GLY A 153 7.72 8.18 0.90
C GLY A 153 8.57 8.88 1.96
N LEU A 154 9.22 8.11 2.82
CA LEU A 154 9.93 8.63 3.99
C LEU A 154 11.06 9.62 3.64
N ASN A 155 11.55 9.56 2.40
CA ASN A 155 12.65 10.39 1.91
C ASN A 155 12.18 11.58 1.03
N VAL A 156 10.87 11.71 0.80
CA VAL A 156 10.31 12.85 0.04
C VAL A 156 10.56 14.16 0.80
N GLY A 157 11.16 15.11 0.11
CA GLY A 157 11.56 16.39 0.72
C GLY A 157 12.94 16.40 1.37
N GLN A 158 13.64 15.26 1.41
CA GLN A 158 15.04 15.22 1.84
C GLN A 158 15.98 15.68 0.72
N THR A 159 17.22 15.98 1.07
CA THR A 159 18.21 16.58 0.16
C THR A 159 18.54 15.69 -1.04
N ASP A 160 18.46 14.37 -0.87
CA ASP A 160 18.76 13.38 -1.92
C ASP A 160 17.52 12.91 -2.71
N PHE A 161 16.34 13.48 -2.45
CA PHE A 161 15.15 13.26 -3.24
C PHE A 161 15.18 14.10 -4.52
N PRO A 162 15.19 13.49 -5.73
CA PRO A 162 15.57 14.22 -6.94
C PRO A 162 14.43 14.98 -7.64
N ILE A 163 13.17 14.81 -7.18
CA ILE A 163 12.01 15.41 -7.85
C ILE A 163 11.58 16.69 -7.11
N PRO A 164 11.47 17.83 -7.80
CA PRO A 164 11.01 19.07 -7.20
C PRO A 164 9.56 18.99 -6.70
N LEU A 165 9.29 19.54 -5.51
CA LEU A 165 7.99 19.41 -4.83
C LEU A 165 6.99 20.51 -5.17
N ARG A 166 7.34 21.49 -6.03
CA ARG A 166 6.48 22.60 -6.48
C ARG A 166 5.83 23.39 -5.35
N GLY A 167 6.56 23.57 -4.24
CA GLY A 167 6.07 24.31 -3.07
C GLY A 167 5.08 23.54 -2.19
N VAL A 168 4.85 22.26 -2.45
CA VAL A 168 4.04 21.40 -1.60
C VAL A 168 4.90 20.89 -0.44
N GLU A 169 4.46 21.14 0.79
CA GLU A 169 5.12 20.65 2.01
C GLU A 169 4.60 19.26 2.36
N TRP A 170 5.29 18.23 1.89
CA TRP A 170 4.96 16.84 2.18
C TRP A 170 5.42 16.43 3.57
N GLN A 171 4.50 15.89 4.36
CA GLN A 171 4.77 15.29 5.66
C GLN A 171 4.86 13.77 5.51
N THR A 172 6.00 13.20 5.86
CA THR A 172 6.24 11.77 5.68
C THR A 172 5.68 10.94 6.84
N PHE A 173 5.21 9.74 6.56
CA PHE A 173 4.78 8.77 7.57
C PHE A 173 4.98 7.34 7.04
N PRO A 174 5.26 6.34 7.91
CA PRO A 174 5.38 4.96 7.47
C PRO A 174 3.99 4.35 7.20
N PRO A 175 3.88 3.29 6.36
CA PRO A 175 2.60 2.63 6.11
C PRO A 175 2.01 2.08 7.41
N PRO A 176 0.75 2.38 7.76
CA PRO A 176 0.12 1.86 8.97
C PRO A 176 -0.26 0.38 8.79
N VAL A 177 -0.21 -0.40 9.88
CA VAL A 177 -0.76 -1.76 9.93
C VAL A 177 -1.60 -1.95 11.19
N ALA A 178 -2.82 -2.45 11.02
CA ALA A 178 -3.75 -2.77 12.12
C ALA A 178 -3.35 -4.13 12.72
N LEU A 179 -2.51 -4.09 13.75
CA LEU A 179 -1.81 -5.26 14.33
C LEU A 179 -2.78 -6.33 14.86
N GLU A 180 -3.97 -5.96 15.28
CA GLU A 180 -5.01 -6.86 15.77
C GLU A 180 -5.48 -7.87 14.71
N TYR A 181 -5.36 -7.53 13.43
CA TYR A 181 -5.68 -8.44 12.31
C TYR A 181 -4.48 -9.26 11.84
N TRP A 182 -3.27 -8.95 12.33
CA TRP A 182 -2.02 -9.57 11.92
C TRP A 182 -1.26 -10.14 13.14
N PRO A 183 -1.83 -11.15 13.82
CA PRO A 183 -1.12 -11.81 14.91
C PRO A 183 0.17 -12.46 14.40
N ALA A 184 1.21 -12.43 15.23
CA ALA A 184 2.45 -13.09 14.89
C ALA A 184 2.25 -14.60 14.74
N GLN A 185 2.71 -15.15 13.62
CA GLN A 185 2.67 -16.57 13.30
C GLN A 185 4.04 -17.00 12.77
N THR A 186 4.89 -17.48 13.66
CA THR A 186 6.21 -17.97 13.27
C THR A 186 6.14 -19.47 12.99
N ASP A 187 6.63 -19.88 11.83
CA ASP A 187 6.77 -21.29 11.44
C ASP A 187 8.16 -21.48 10.83
N ALA A 188 9.04 -22.11 11.60
CA ALA A 188 10.40 -22.39 11.16
C ALA A 188 10.45 -23.42 10.01
N THR A 189 9.38 -24.19 9.79
CA THR A 189 9.28 -25.17 8.71
C THR A 189 8.74 -24.61 7.41
N ALA A 190 8.19 -23.37 7.41
CA ALA A 190 7.74 -22.71 6.20
C ALA A 190 8.89 -22.61 5.18
N PRO A 191 8.71 -23.13 3.94
CA PRO A 191 9.85 -23.30 3.04
C PRO A 191 10.19 -22.04 2.23
N ASN A 192 9.21 -21.24 1.85
CA ASN A 192 9.36 -20.25 0.79
C ASN A 192 9.52 -18.83 1.33
N PHE A 193 10.47 -18.07 0.79
CA PHE A 193 10.34 -16.63 0.73
C PHE A 193 9.32 -16.30 -0.36
N THR A 194 8.46 -15.34 -0.12
CA THR A 194 7.34 -15.07 -1.04
C THR A 194 7.22 -13.58 -1.33
N THR A 195 6.63 -13.27 -2.49
CA THR A 195 6.10 -11.93 -2.77
C THR A 195 4.76 -12.06 -3.47
N ILE A 196 3.92 -11.03 -3.34
CA ILE A 196 2.65 -10.93 -4.04
C ILE A 196 2.46 -9.52 -4.58
N GLY A 197 1.90 -9.37 -5.76
CA GLY A 197 1.64 -8.07 -6.36
C GLY A 197 1.45 -8.10 -7.87
N GLN A 198 1.60 -6.94 -8.50
CA GLN A 198 1.52 -6.79 -9.94
C GLN A 198 2.92 -6.74 -10.55
N TRP A 199 3.08 -7.32 -11.74
CA TRP A 199 4.31 -7.29 -12.52
C TRP A 199 4.51 -5.93 -13.18
N ARG A 200 3.50 -5.47 -13.92
CA ARG A 200 3.45 -4.13 -14.51
C ARG A 200 2.72 -3.14 -13.58
N GLY A 201 2.67 -1.90 -13.97
CA GLY A 201 2.00 -0.85 -13.21
C GLY A 201 2.30 0.52 -13.79
N GLN A 202 2.31 1.52 -12.93
CA GLN A 202 2.54 2.90 -13.32
C GLN A 202 3.97 3.10 -13.84
N TYR A 203 4.10 4.07 -14.73
CA TYR A 203 5.36 4.65 -15.15
C TYR A 203 5.23 6.18 -15.19
N ALA A 204 6.36 6.87 -15.16
CA ALA A 204 6.44 8.31 -15.34
C ALA A 204 7.72 8.65 -16.11
N VAL A 205 7.76 9.80 -16.73
CA VAL A 205 8.96 10.33 -17.40
C VAL A 205 9.35 11.65 -16.76
N TRP A 206 10.59 11.77 -16.36
CA TRP A 206 11.11 13.01 -15.78
C TRP A 206 12.47 13.35 -16.38
N ASN A 207 12.62 14.55 -16.95
CA ASN A 207 13.84 15.00 -17.65
C ASN A 207 14.30 14.02 -18.75
N GLY A 208 13.36 13.40 -19.47
CA GLY A 208 13.64 12.41 -20.51
C GLY A 208 13.99 11.02 -20.02
N GLU A 209 14.00 10.78 -18.71
CA GLU A 209 14.30 9.49 -18.11
C GLU A 209 13.04 8.78 -17.66
N LEU A 210 12.96 7.46 -17.91
CA LEU A 210 11.87 6.60 -17.49
C LEU A 210 12.00 6.24 -16.02
N TYR A 211 10.88 6.31 -15.30
CA TYR A 211 10.65 5.78 -13.96
C TYR A 211 9.59 4.70 -14.09
N GLY A 212 10.04 3.45 -14.12
CA GLY A 212 9.23 2.34 -14.60
C GLY A 212 8.60 1.49 -13.50
N PRO A 213 7.91 0.41 -13.91
CA PRO A 213 7.25 -0.54 -13.04
C PRO A 213 8.22 -1.48 -12.32
N LYS A 214 7.64 -2.45 -11.60
CA LYS A 214 8.38 -3.45 -10.83
C LYS A 214 9.18 -4.41 -11.72
N SER A 215 8.65 -4.78 -12.90
CA SER A 215 9.32 -5.66 -13.85
C SER A 215 10.74 -5.22 -14.20
N ASP A 216 10.93 -3.92 -14.37
CA ASP A 216 12.23 -3.36 -14.78
C ASP A 216 13.33 -3.61 -13.72
N GLU A 217 12.94 -3.61 -12.43
CA GLU A 217 13.86 -3.96 -11.36
C GLU A 217 13.97 -5.48 -11.15
N PHE A 218 12.88 -6.24 -11.26
CA PHE A 218 12.90 -7.69 -11.05
C PHE A 218 13.85 -8.40 -12.01
N LEU A 219 13.85 -8.01 -13.28
CA LEU A 219 14.72 -8.61 -14.30
C LEU A 219 16.21 -8.44 -13.98
N ARG A 220 16.60 -7.42 -13.21
CA ARG A 220 17.97 -7.25 -12.70
C ARG A 220 18.37 -8.33 -11.69
N PHE A 221 17.40 -8.96 -11.06
CA PHE A 221 17.58 -10.03 -10.07
C PHE A 221 17.20 -11.41 -10.63
N ALA A 222 17.03 -11.53 -11.96
CA ALA A 222 16.56 -12.77 -12.58
C ALA A 222 17.39 -14.01 -12.17
N GLU A 223 18.70 -13.89 -12.02
CA GLU A 223 19.62 -14.98 -11.68
C GLU A 223 19.65 -15.37 -10.18
N LEU A 224 18.95 -14.65 -9.32
CA LEU A 224 19.00 -14.87 -7.86
C LEU A 224 18.69 -16.32 -7.43
N PRO A 225 17.67 -17.02 -7.99
CA PRO A 225 17.40 -18.40 -7.58
C PRO A 225 18.56 -19.37 -7.82
N GLY A 226 19.39 -19.12 -8.82
CA GLY A 226 20.60 -19.91 -9.08
C GLY A 226 21.75 -19.69 -8.09
N LYS A 227 21.64 -18.68 -7.24
CA LYS A 227 22.67 -18.29 -6.27
C LYS A 227 22.32 -18.61 -4.82
N THR A 228 21.15 -19.20 -4.56
CA THR A 228 20.67 -19.57 -3.22
C THR A 228 19.94 -20.91 -3.24
N LEU A 229 20.00 -21.65 -2.13
CA LEU A 229 19.16 -22.83 -1.94
C LEU A 229 17.78 -22.49 -1.37
N GLN A 230 17.54 -21.24 -0.96
CA GLN A 230 16.27 -20.79 -0.42
C GLN A 230 15.22 -20.72 -1.54
N PRO A 231 14.13 -21.49 -1.46
CA PRO A 231 13.06 -21.37 -2.43
C PRO A 231 12.38 -20.00 -2.34
N ILE A 232 12.20 -19.35 -3.51
CA ILE A 232 11.51 -18.07 -3.62
C ILE A 232 10.32 -18.24 -4.56
N GLU A 233 9.14 -17.84 -4.10
CA GLU A 233 7.89 -17.92 -4.87
C GLU A 233 7.37 -16.51 -5.19
N LEU A 234 7.04 -16.30 -6.46
CA LEU A 234 6.50 -15.06 -6.98
C LEU A 234 5.02 -15.25 -7.32
N ALA A 235 4.13 -14.76 -6.46
CA ALA A 235 2.71 -14.63 -6.77
C ALA A 235 2.46 -13.25 -7.42
N LEU A 236 2.97 -13.06 -8.62
CA LEU A 236 2.86 -11.81 -9.38
C LEU A 236 1.85 -11.96 -10.51
N LEU A 237 0.98 -10.97 -10.67
CA LEU A 237 0.08 -10.90 -11.83
C LEU A 237 0.91 -10.52 -13.07
N ILE A 238 1.41 -11.55 -13.75
CA ILE A 238 2.10 -11.46 -15.02
C ILE A 238 1.13 -11.89 -16.11
N HIS A 239 0.87 -11.03 -17.07
CA HIS A 239 -0.07 -11.34 -18.14
C HIS A 239 0.51 -12.38 -19.10
N GLU A 240 -0.34 -13.21 -19.71
CA GLU A 240 0.07 -14.30 -20.62
C GLU A 240 0.85 -13.82 -21.85
N TRP A 241 0.63 -12.58 -22.29
CA TRP A 241 1.38 -11.98 -23.42
C TRP A 241 2.80 -11.53 -23.06
N GLU A 242 3.19 -11.54 -21.79
CA GLU A 242 4.55 -11.21 -21.32
C GLU A 242 5.46 -12.44 -21.41
N VAL A 243 5.47 -13.06 -22.59
CA VAL A 243 6.10 -14.37 -22.87
C VAL A 243 7.59 -14.39 -22.54
N ASP A 244 8.32 -13.32 -22.89
CA ASP A 244 9.76 -13.23 -22.69
C ASP A 244 10.13 -13.11 -21.21
N ASP A 245 9.37 -12.31 -20.46
CA ASP A 245 9.56 -12.15 -19.00
C ASP A 245 9.30 -13.48 -18.29
N ILE A 246 8.19 -14.15 -18.62
CA ILE A 246 7.83 -15.47 -18.06
C ILE A 246 8.91 -16.51 -18.38
N ALA A 247 9.38 -16.55 -19.62
CA ALA A 247 10.42 -17.48 -20.05
C ALA A 247 11.74 -17.22 -19.31
N THR A 248 12.13 -15.95 -19.17
CA THR A 248 13.34 -15.54 -18.44
C THR A 248 13.26 -15.96 -16.97
N LEU A 249 12.15 -15.68 -16.31
CA LEU A 249 11.97 -16.05 -14.90
C LEU A 249 12.03 -17.57 -14.71
N ARG A 250 11.31 -18.34 -15.54
CA ARG A 250 11.29 -19.81 -15.44
C ARG A 250 12.66 -20.44 -15.72
N ALA A 251 13.36 -19.94 -16.73
CA ALA A 251 14.71 -20.41 -17.06
C ALA A 251 15.72 -20.22 -15.93
N ASN A 252 15.51 -19.20 -15.10
CA ASN A 252 16.34 -18.91 -13.93
C ASN A 252 15.84 -19.56 -12.63
N GLY A 253 14.82 -20.42 -12.68
CA GLY A 253 14.37 -21.23 -11.54
C GLY A 253 13.35 -20.54 -10.61
N TRP A 254 12.76 -19.42 -11.02
CA TRP A 254 11.70 -18.79 -10.25
C TRP A 254 10.43 -19.64 -10.23
N ARG A 255 9.81 -19.75 -9.05
CA ARG A 255 8.49 -20.38 -8.88
C ARG A 255 7.42 -19.31 -9.05
N LEU A 256 6.63 -19.43 -10.12
CA LEU A 256 5.56 -18.49 -10.45
C LEU A 256 4.22 -19.07 -10.05
N SER A 257 3.45 -18.31 -9.28
CA SER A 257 2.07 -18.63 -8.86
C SER A 257 1.13 -17.53 -9.30
N ASN A 258 -0.12 -17.90 -9.62
CA ASN A 258 -1.15 -16.90 -9.88
C ASN A 258 -1.62 -16.31 -8.54
N PRO A 259 -1.53 -14.98 -8.33
CA PRO A 259 -1.91 -14.35 -7.07
C PRO A 259 -3.38 -14.57 -6.69
N HIS A 260 -4.29 -14.68 -7.66
CA HIS A 260 -5.70 -14.95 -7.41
C HIS A 260 -5.95 -16.34 -6.84
N ASP A 261 -5.15 -17.35 -7.24
CA ASP A 261 -5.30 -18.72 -6.78
C ASP A 261 -4.73 -18.93 -5.37
N VAL A 262 -3.59 -18.28 -5.07
CA VAL A 262 -2.86 -18.49 -3.81
C VAL A 262 -3.24 -17.51 -2.71
N ALA A 263 -3.78 -16.34 -3.05
CA ALA A 263 -4.02 -15.24 -2.12
C ALA A 263 -5.26 -14.39 -2.46
N GLY A 264 -6.27 -15.01 -3.07
CA GLY A 264 -7.49 -14.30 -3.48
C GLY A 264 -8.22 -13.65 -2.30
N GLY A 265 -8.54 -12.36 -2.44
CA GLY A 265 -9.23 -11.57 -1.44
C GLY A 265 -8.40 -11.29 -0.18
N ARG A 266 -9.03 -10.60 0.76
CA ARG A 266 -8.40 -10.14 2.00
C ARG A 266 -7.85 -11.26 2.88
N ASP A 267 -8.69 -12.25 3.16
CA ASP A 267 -8.32 -13.35 4.07
C ASP A 267 -7.33 -14.32 3.41
N GLY A 268 -7.45 -14.54 2.09
CA GLY A 268 -6.48 -15.28 1.30
C GLY A 268 -5.09 -14.65 1.33
N LEU A 269 -4.99 -13.34 1.14
CA LEU A 269 -3.72 -12.62 1.23
C LEU A 269 -3.09 -12.74 2.63
N ARG A 270 -3.88 -12.57 3.68
CA ARG A 270 -3.39 -12.76 5.06
C ARG A 270 -2.87 -14.17 5.28
N ALA A 271 -3.61 -15.18 4.88
CA ALA A 271 -3.21 -16.58 5.02
C ALA A 271 -1.93 -16.89 4.22
N TYR A 272 -1.79 -16.35 3.01
CA TYR A 272 -0.59 -16.49 2.18
C TYR A 272 0.64 -15.90 2.86
N ILE A 273 0.55 -14.67 3.37
CA ILE A 273 1.62 -14.00 4.10
C ILE A 273 1.99 -14.80 5.37
N GLN A 274 1.01 -15.22 6.15
CA GLN A 274 1.24 -15.92 7.40
C GLN A 274 1.83 -17.35 7.22
N LYS A 275 1.61 -17.99 6.07
CA LYS A 275 2.23 -19.26 5.71
C LYS A 275 3.65 -19.13 5.15
N SER A 276 4.05 -17.93 4.78
CA SER A 276 5.38 -17.67 4.23
C SER A 276 6.47 -17.76 5.29
N ARG A 277 7.70 -18.09 4.87
CA ARG A 277 8.89 -18.00 5.73
C ARG A 277 9.29 -16.55 5.94
N ALA A 278 9.42 -15.80 4.85
CA ALA A 278 9.79 -14.40 4.83
C ALA A 278 9.24 -13.71 3.56
N GLU A 279 9.27 -12.40 3.50
CA GLU A 279 9.08 -11.67 2.26
C GLU A 279 10.40 -11.56 1.49
N PHE A 280 10.33 -11.73 0.16
CA PHE A 280 11.32 -11.22 -0.78
C PHE A 280 10.66 -10.19 -1.68
N SER A 281 11.09 -8.94 -1.65
CA SER A 281 10.39 -7.88 -2.39
C SER A 281 11.33 -7.00 -3.17
N VAL A 282 11.07 -6.92 -4.47
CA VAL A 282 11.67 -5.93 -5.36
C VAL A 282 10.70 -4.76 -5.50
N ALA A 283 11.21 -3.53 -5.45
CA ALA A 283 10.42 -2.30 -5.55
C ALA A 283 10.12 -1.95 -7.02
N LYS A 284 9.22 -0.98 -7.26
CA LYS A 284 9.09 -0.37 -8.59
C LYS A 284 10.37 0.42 -8.90
N HIS A 285 10.82 0.39 -10.16
CA HIS A 285 11.99 1.15 -10.60
C HIS A 285 11.88 2.64 -10.24
N GLY A 286 10.67 3.22 -10.34
CA GLY A 286 10.43 4.59 -9.93
C GLY A 286 10.77 4.87 -8.46
N TYR A 287 10.46 3.96 -7.53
CA TYR A 287 10.78 4.13 -6.10
C TYR A 287 12.28 4.03 -5.82
N VAL A 288 12.97 3.10 -6.50
CA VAL A 288 14.42 2.93 -6.38
C VAL A 288 15.14 4.16 -6.93
N LYS A 289 14.79 4.57 -8.14
CA LYS A 289 15.45 5.68 -8.85
C LYS A 289 15.22 7.04 -8.19
N THR A 290 14.03 7.27 -7.63
CA THR A 290 13.74 8.49 -6.86
C THR A 290 14.27 8.45 -5.44
N ARG A 291 14.77 7.30 -4.97
CA ARG A 291 15.16 7.10 -3.57
C ARG A 291 14.06 7.58 -2.62
N SER A 292 12.79 7.26 -2.96
CA SER A 292 11.62 7.84 -2.30
C SER A 292 11.47 7.47 -0.81
N GLY A 293 12.22 6.47 -0.33
CA GLY A 293 12.04 5.92 1.02
C GLY A 293 10.78 5.09 1.16
N TRP A 294 10.25 4.57 0.04
CA TRP A 294 9.04 3.78 0.04
C TRP A 294 9.27 2.39 0.65
N LEU A 295 8.38 2.01 1.56
CA LEU A 295 8.19 0.65 2.04
C LEU A 295 6.75 0.23 1.74
N SER A 296 6.56 -1.02 1.27
CA SER A 296 5.22 -1.52 0.98
C SER A 296 4.38 -1.70 2.25
N ASP A 297 3.10 -1.34 2.19
CA ASP A 297 2.07 -1.72 3.17
C ASP A 297 2.03 -3.26 3.36
N ARG A 298 2.20 -4.02 2.28
CA ARG A 298 2.35 -5.47 2.33
C ARG A 298 3.55 -5.90 3.18
N THR A 299 4.70 -5.23 3.05
CA THR A 299 5.88 -5.49 3.89
C THR A 299 5.55 -5.27 5.37
N ALA A 300 4.81 -4.21 5.71
CA ALA A 300 4.33 -3.98 7.07
C ALA A 300 3.45 -5.15 7.58
N CYS A 301 2.66 -5.79 6.70
CA CYS A 301 1.87 -6.99 7.03
C CYS A 301 2.74 -8.22 7.30
N TYR A 302 3.81 -8.44 6.52
CA TYR A 302 4.80 -9.51 6.81
C TYR A 302 5.45 -9.28 8.17
N LEU A 303 5.97 -8.08 8.41
CA LEU A 303 6.62 -7.73 9.68
C LEU A 303 5.65 -7.88 10.86
N ALA A 304 4.41 -7.44 10.72
CA ALA A 304 3.37 -7.60 11.74
C ALA A 304 3.07 -9.07 12.05
N SER A 305 3.12 -9.94 11.03
CA SER A 305 2.97 -11.39 11.19
C SER A 305 4.22 -12.06 11.81
N GLY A 306 5.24 -11.30 12.18
CA GLY A 306 6.51 -11.84 12.67
C GLY A 306 7.31 -12.54 11.56
N LYS A 307 7.09 -12.15 10.29
CA LYS A 307 7.85 -12.66 9.15
C LYS A 307 8.92 -11.65 8.77
N PRO A 308 10.20 -12.07 8.71
CA PRO A 308 11.26 -11.20 8.21
C PRO A 308 10.97 -10.74 6.79
N ALA A 309 11.46 -9.55 6.44
CA ALA A 309 11.33 -9.00 5.09
C ALA A 309 12.70 -8.65 4.53
N LEU A 310 13.01 -9.23 3.36
CA LEU A 310 14.17 -8.90 2.53
C LEU A 310 13.67 -8.06 1.36
N VAL A 311 13.95 -6.76 1.38
CA VAL A 311 13.36 -5.80 0.45
C VAL A 311 14.43 -4.96 -0.25
N GLN A 312 14.15 -4.56 -1.49
CA GLN A 312 15.05 -3.68 -2.23
C GLN A 312 15.10 -2.30 -1.60
N GLU A 313 16.33 -1.75 -1.51
CA GLU A 313 16.58 -0.41 -0.95
C GLU A 313 15.98 0.69 -1.82
N THR A 314 15.24 1.59 -1.17
CA THR A 314 14.60 2.76 -1.81
C THR A 314 14.94 4.08 -1.11
N GLY A 315 15.90 4.10 -0.20
CA GLY A 315 16.20 5.21 0.71
C GLY A 315 15.54 5.06 2.08
N MET A 316 14.80 3.97 2.32
CA MET A 316 14.08 3.75 3.57
C MET A 316 15.01 3.49 4.76
N SER A 317 16.21 2.95 4.54
CA SER A 317 17.21 2.69 5.58
C SER A 317 17.70 3.96 6.28
N ASN A 318 17.47 5.14 5.69
CA ASN A 318 17.74 6.42 6.34
C ASN A 318 16.76 6.70 7.50
N HIS A 319 15.61 6.02 7.54
CA HIS A 319 14.50 6.33 8.46
C HIS A 319 14.08 5.14 9.32
N LEU A 320 14.33 3.93 8.85
CA LEU A 320 13.93 2.69 9.51
C LEU A 320 15.15 1.86 9.90
N PRO A 321 15.15 1.22 11.08
CA PRO A 321 16.21 0.29 11.44
C PRO A 321 16.17 -0.95 10.54
N THR A 322 17.31 -1.30 9.95
CA THR A 322 17.50 -2.44 9.07
C THR A 322 18.56 -3.41 9.62
N GLY A 323 18.67 -4.58 9.00
CA GLY A 323 19.61 -5.64 9.41
C GLY A 323 18.96 -6.77 10.21
N TRP A 324 17.94 -6.49 11.02
CA TRP A 324 17.18 -7.47 11.77
C TRP A 324 15.68 -7.30 11.54
N GLY A 325 15.02 -8.38 11.14
CA GLY A 325 13.59 -8.38 10.79
C GLY A 325 13.31 -7.73 9.44
N LEU A 326 13.82 -6.53 9.21
CA LEU A 326 13.83 -5.83 7.93
C LEU A 326 15.28 -5.79 7.42
N VAL A 327 15.53 -6.43 6.29
CA VAL A 327 16.85 -6.50 5.63
C VAL A 327 16.72 -5.88 4.25
N THR A 328 17.67 -5.01 3.88
CA THR A 328 17.66 -4.33 2.58
C THR A 328 18.73 -4.88 1.65
N PHE A 329 18.49 -4.80 0.34
CA PHE A 329 19.46 -5.15 -0.70
C PHE A 329 19.37 -4.21 -1.89
N SER A 330 20.48 -4.01 -2.60
CA SER A 330 20.58 -3.29 -3.86
C SER A 330 21.21 -4.14 -4.98
N THR A 331 21.89 -5.22 -4.61
CA THR A 331 22.55 -6.15 -5.54
C THR A 331 22.13 -7.59 -5.26
N ILE A 332 22.35 -8.48 -6.22
CA ILE A 332 22.10 -9.94 -6.07
C ILE A 332 22.90 -10.49 -4.88
N ASP A 333 24.17 -10.12 -4.76
CA ASP A 333 25.03 -10.62 -3.68
C ASP A 333 24.58 -10.15 -2.29
N GLU A 334 24.02 -8.95 -2.19
CA GLU A 334 23.38 -8.47 -0.95
C GLU A 334 22.09 -9.23 -0.67
N ALA A 335 21.31 -9.54 -1.69
CA ALA A 335 20.10 -10.35 -1.53
C ALA A 335 20.45 -11.77 -1.02
N VAL A 336 21.49 -12.39 -1.58
CA VAL A 336 21.99 -13.70 -1.10
C VAL A 336 22.42 -13.62 0.37
N ARG A 337 23.25 -12.64 0.74
CA ARG A 337 23.66 -12.43 2.15
C ARG A 337 22.47 -12.17 3.07
N GLY A 338 21.47 -11.42 2.60
CA GLY A 338 20.23 -11.18 3.36
C GLY A 338 19.44 -12.47 3.61
N ILE A 339 19.32 -13.35 2.62
CA ILE A 339 18.72 -14.67 2.75
C ILE A 339 19.48 -15.52 3.76
N GLU A 340 20.82 -15.57 3.67
CA GLU A 340 21.67 -16.32 4.58
C GLU A 340 21.54 -15.80 6.01
N SER A 341 21.56 -14.48 6.21
CA SER A 341 21.38 -13.86 7.52
C SER A 341 20.05 -14.25 8.15
N ILE A 342 18.94 -14.11 7.42
CA ILE A 342 17.60 -14.47 7.91
C ILE A 342 17.54 -15.96 8.27
N ASN A 343 18.15 -16.83 7.47
CA ASN A 343 18.12 -18.26 7.70
C ASN A 343 19.05 -18.70 8.85
N ALA A 344 20.14 -17.98 9.11
CA ALA A 344 21.09 -18.29 10.16
C ALA A 344 20.50 -18.12 11.57
N ASP A 345 19.65 -17.11 11.77
CA ASP A 345 18.92 -16.90 13.04
C ASP A 345 17.48 -16.46 12.79
N TYR A 346 16.71 -17.36 12.19
CA TYR A 346 15.32 -17.11 11.84
C TYR A 346 14.45 -16.67 13.03
N PRO A 347 14.55 -17.28 14.23
CA PRO A 347 13.76 -16.84 15.39
C PRO A 347 14.05 -15.39 15.81
N ALA A 348 15.31 -14.96 15.83
CA ALA A 348 15.67 -13.59 16.17
C ALA A 348 15.15 -12.59 15.12
N HIS A 349 15.26 -12.93 13.82
CA HIS A 349 14.68 -12.12 12.76
C HIS A 349 13.16 -12.02 12.86
N CYS A 350 12.45 -13.11 13.22
CA CYS A 350 10.99 -13.07 13.43
C CYS A 350 10.61 -12.15 14.60
N ALA A 351 11.31 -12.23 15.71
CA ALA A 351 11.09 -11.39 16.88
C ALA A 351 11.35 -9.91 16.55
N ALA A 352 12.43 -9.62 15.82
CA ALA A 352 12.77 -8.27 15.39
C ALA A 352 11.74 -7.71 14.38
N ALA A 353 11.24 -8.53 13.46
CA ALA A 353 10.20 -8.16 12.51
C ALA A 353 8.93 -7.71 13.24
N ARG A 354 8.44 -8.53 14.17
CA ARG A 354 7.27 -8.20 14.98
C ARG A 354 7.46 -6.93 15.79
N LYS A 355 8.59 -6.82 16.47
CA LYS A 355 8.91 -5.64 17.26
C LYS A 355 8.95 -4.36 16.41
N LEU A 356 9.56 -4.43 15.23
CA LEU A 356 9.60 -3.30 14.29
C LEU A 356 8.19 -2.88 13.88
N ALA A 357 7.29 -3.84 13.60
CA ALA A 357 5.91 -3.53 13.27
C ALA A 357 5.17 -2.83 14.43
N GLU A 358 5.37 -3.30 15.66
CA GLU A 358 4.77 -2.69 16.85
C GLU A 358 5.29 -1.27 17.15
N ASP A 359 6.60 -1.06 16.91
CA ASP A 359 7.25 0.22 17.20
C ASP A 359 6.99 1.28 16.12
N LYS A 360 6.97 0.88 14.83
CA LYS A 360 6.99 1.82 13.70
C LYS A 360 5.74 1.82 12.82
N PHE A 361 5.00 0.71 12.74
CA PHE A 361 3.91 0.55 11.78
C PHE A 361 2.53 0.37 12.43
N SER A 362 2.43 0.31 13.77
CA SER A 362 1.14 0.24 14.47
C SER A 362 0.19 1.33 14.00
N ALA A 363 -0.95 0.98 13.40
CA ALA A 363 -1.86 1.94 12.80
C ALA A 363 -2.31 3.03 13.78
N PRO A 364 -2.68 2.75 15.05
CA PRO A 364 -2.99 3.82 15.99
C PRO A 364 -1.81 4.77 16.24
N LYS A 365 -0.58 4.26 16.40
CA LYS A 365 0.59 5.11 16.64
C LYS A 365 0.92 6.00 15.44
N VAL A 366 0.92 5.42 14.24
CA VAL A 366 1.19 6.15 12.99
C VAL A 366 0.15 7.23 12.77
N LEU A 367 -1.12 6.88 12.88
CA LEU A 367 -2.23 7.80 12.61
C LEU A 367 -2.38 8.85 13.71
N GLN A 368 -2.06 8.55 14.95
CA GLN A 368 -1.97 9.57 16.01
C GLN A 368 -0.99 10.67 15.63
N SER A 369 0.23 10.31 15.23
CA SER A 369 1.23 11.28 14.76
C SER A 369 0.78 12.08 13.54
N VAL A 370 0.04 11.46 12.61
CA VAL A 370 -0.56 12.16 11.45
C VAL A 370 -1.61 13.15 11.91
N LEU A 371 -2.49 12.77 12.83
CA LEU A 371 -3.57 13.62 13.34
C LEU A 371 -3.05 14.82 14.16
N GLU A 372 -2.00 14.62 14.95
CA GLU A 372 -1.31 15.71 15.68
C GLU A 372 -0.77 16.74 14.67
N ARG A 373 -0.11 16.30 13.60
CA ARG A 373 0.41 17.19 12.55
C ARG A 373 -0.69 17.82 11.68
N ALA A 374 -1.85 17.18 11.60
CA ALA A 374 -3.04 17.76 10.97
C ALA A 374 -3.82 18.70 11.87
N ALA A 375 -3.37 18.94 13.11
CA ALA A 375 -4.04 19.72 14.15
C ALA A 375 -5.49 19.25 14.44
N VAL A 376 -5.67 17.91 14.53
CA VAL A 376 -6.92 17.24 14.90
C VAL A 376 -6.86 16.76 16.34
N LEU A 377 -5.69 16.40 16.83
CA LEU A 377 -5.40 16.06 18.24
C LEU A 377 -4.60 17.16 18.90
#